data_628f7bea1a30087ffcae0c8a59394318
#
_entry.id   628f7bea1a30087ffcae0c8a59394318
#
_cell.length_a   1.000
_cell.length_b   1.000
_cell.length_c   1.000
_cell.angle_alpha   90.00
_cell.angle_beta   90.00
_cell.angle_gamma   90.00
#
_symmetry.space_group_name_H-M   'P 1'
#
loop_
_entity.id
_entity.type
_entity.pdbx_description
1 polymer ?
#
loop_
_entity_poly.entity_id
_entity_poly.type
_entity_poly.pdbx_seq_one_letter_code
_entity_poly.pdbx_strand_id
1 'polypeptide(L)'
;MSLFKNDADRLVEAISDGASLIMPCDTNGVPMATVRALIRKGARGLTLIGGPTSGLAADLLIGAGCVAQIESAAVNLGEYGGAPRFHVAAGKPGLAVRETTCPAIHAALQAAEKGIPFIPLRGL
;
A
#
# COMPACT_ATOMS: atom_id res chain seq x y z
N MET A 1 1.31 -0.64 28.21
CA MET A 1 1.52 -1.34 26.91
C MET A 1 2.59 -0.58 26.13
N SER A 2 3.69 -1.22 25.77
CA SER A 2 4.73 -0.55 24.98
C SER A 2 4.19 -0.23 23.57
N LEU A 3 4.34 1.03 23.15
CA LEU A 3 4.01 1.47 21.79
C LEU A 3 5.00 0.92 20.73
N PHE A 4 6.14 0.43 21.19
CA PHE A 4 7.19 -0.12 20.32
C PHE A 4 7.20 -1.64 20.42
N LYS A 5 6.95 -2.29 19.29
CA LYS A 5 7.13 -3.74 19.14
C LYS A 5 8.42 -3.98 18.36
N ASN A 6 9.35 -4.66 18.97
CA ASN A 6 10.67 -4.95 18.36
C ASN A 6 10.64 -6.14 17.40
N ASP A 7 9.47 -6.76 17.21
CA ASP A 7 9.30 -7.94 16.37
C ASP A 7 8.21 -7.68 15.34
N ALA A 8 8.57 -7.80 14.06
CA ALA A 8 7.65 -7.58 12.95
C ALA A 8 6.48 -8.58 12.95
N ASP A 9 6.70 -9.83 13.37
CA ASP A 9 5.64 -10.83 13.43
C ASP A 9 4.59 -10.46 14.49
N ARG A 10 5.02 -9.93 15.63
CA ARG A 10 4.10 -9.41 16.66
C ARG A 10 3.40 -8.12 16.24
N LEU A 11 4.05 -7.29 15.43
CA LEU A 11 3.44 -6.06 14.90
C LEU A 11 2.25 -6.41 14.01
N VAL A 12 2.43 -7.38 13.11
CA VAL A 12 1.38 -7.73 12.15
C VAL A 12 0.21 -8.50 12.75
N GLU A 13 0.31 -9.01 13.99
CA GLU A 13 -0.83 -9.58 14.72
C GLU A 13 -1.98 -8.56 14.85
N ALA A 14 -1.66 -7.28 14.97
CA ALA A 14 -2.64 -6.21 15.07
C ALA A 14 -3.27 -5.81 13.73
N ILE A 15 -2.78 -6.33 12.60
CA ILE A 15 -3.29 -6.05 11.26
C ILE A 15 -4.25 -7.17 10.86
N SER A 16 -5.53 -6.86 10.83
CA SER A 16 -6.58 -7.80 10.45
C SER A 16 -6.64 -7.98 8.92
N ASP A 17 -7.20 -9.10 8.48
CA ASP A 17 -7.61 -9.24 7.08
C ASP A 17 -8.60 -8.14 6.69
N GLY A 18 -8.48 -7.66 5.46
CA GLY A 18 -9.28 -6.53 4.98
C GLY A 18 -8.80 -5.15 5.43
N ALA A 19 -7.73 -5.05 6.23
CA ALA A 19 -7.23 -3.78 6.70
C ALA A 19 -6.74 -2.88 5.56
N SER A 20 -6.87 -1.55 5.75
CA SER A 20 -6.27 -0.55 4.87
C SER A 20 -4.91 -0.14 5.42
N LEU A 21 -3.90 -0.18 4.57
CA LEU A 21 -2.52 0.16 4.91
C LEU A 21 -2.02 1.27 4.01
N ILE A 22 -1.51 2.33 4.62
CA ILE A 22 -0.79 3.37 3.89
C ILE A 22 0.68 2.94 3.83
N MET A 23 1.21 2.86 2.61
CA MET A 23 2.58 2.42 2.36
C MET A 23 3.42 3.62 1.90
N PRO A 24 4.59 3.85 2.52
CA PRO A 24 5.52 4.87 2.05
C PRO A 24 6.06 4.52 0.67
N CYS A 25 6.52 5.54 -0.05
CA CYS A 25 7.30 5.36 -1.28
C CYS A 25 8.60 4.59 -0.98
N ASP A 26 9.02 3.72 -1.90
CA ASP A 26 10.18 2.81 -1.72
C ASP A 26 11.51 3.52 -1.41
N THR A 27 11.61 4.81 -1.66
CA THR A 27 12.83 5.58 -1.38
C THR A 27 12.99 6.00 0.08
N ASN A 28 11.96 5.81 0.92
CA ASN A 28 11.91 6.37 2.27
C ASN A 28 11.49 5.33 3.33
N GLY A 29 12.41 4.49 3.73
CA GLY A 29 12.23 3.64 4.91
C GLY A 29 11.11 2.61 4.77
N VAL A 30 11.05 1.92 3.66
CA VAL A 30 10.05 0.87 3.39
C VAL A 30 10.12 -0.22 4.46
N PRO A 31 9.00 -0.58 5.09
CA PRO A 31 8.98 -1.54 6.20
C PRO A 31 9.03 -2.99 5.69
N MET A 32 10.13 -3.39 5.05
CA MET A 32 10.24 -4.70 4.41
C MET A 32 10.16 -5.89 5.38
N ALA A 33 10.57 -5.70 6.64
CA ALA A 33 10.39 -6.72 7.67
C ALA A 33 8.90 -6.98 7.92
N THR A 34 8.10 -5.91 8.04
CA THR A 34 6.64 -5.99 8.20
C THR A 34 5.97 -6.59 6.97
N VAL A 35 6.40 -6.22 5.77
CA VAL A 35 5.91 -6.80 4.51
C VAL A 35 6.08 -8.33 4.50
N ARG A 36 7.29 -8.80 4.82
CA ARG A 36 7.57 -10.25 4.90
C ARG A 36 6.77 -10.94 6.01
N ALA A 37 6.57 -10.27 7.14
CA ALA A 37 5.76 -10.79 8.24
C ALA A 37 4.27 -10.93 7.84
N LEU A 38 3.70 -9.95 7.12
CA LEU A 38 2.34 -10.04 6.56
C LEU A 38 2.19 -11.21 5.61
N ILE A 39 3.19 -11.44 4.77
CA ILE A 39 3.21 -12.58 3.85
C ILE A 39 3.27 -13.90 4.61
N ARG A 40 4.16 -14.03 5.61
CA ARG A 40 4.25 -15.24 6.46
C ARG A 40 2.96 -15.50 7.23
N LYS A 41 2.34 -14.45 7.77
CA LYS A 41 1.03 -14.53 8.44
C LYS A 41 -0.06 -15.01 7.49
N GLY A 42 0.10 -14.84 6.18
CA GLY A 42 -0.92 -15.15 5.20
C GLY A 42 -2.06 -14.13 5.18
N ALA A 43 -1.78 -12.87 5.47
CA ALA A 43 -2.75 -11.78 5.43
C ALA A 43 -3.51 -11.74 4.10
N ARG A 44 -4.81 -11.39 4.14
CA ARG A 44 -5.69 -11.41 2.97
C ARG A 44 -6.58 -10.16 2.91
N GLY A 45 -7.00 -9.83 1.70
CA GLY A 45 -8.00 -8.79 1.47
C GLY A 45 -7.53 -7.37 1.75
N LEU A 46 -6.22 -7.15 1.88
CA LEU A 46 -5.67 -5.83 2.22
C LEU A 46 -5.98 -4.80 1.13
N THR A 47 -6.26 -3.57 1.57
CA THR A 47 -6.28 -2.39 0.73
C THR A 47 -4.99 -1.62 0.93
N LEU A 48 -4.19 -1.46 -0.12
CA LEU A 48 -2.98 -0.66 -0.08
C LEU A 48 -3.25 0.74 -0.61
N ILE A 49 -2.78 1.75 0.10
CA ILE A 49 -2.80 3.14 -0.32
C ILE A 49 -1.34 3.59 -0.47
N GLY A 50 -0.94 3.85 -1.70
CA GLY A 50 0.42 4.28 -2.02
C GLY A 50 0.61 5.77 -1.74
N GLY A 51 1.74 6.13 -1.26
CA GLY A 51 1.99 7.53 -0.93
C GLY A 51 3.18 8.15 -1.65
N PRO A 52 3.01 8.76 -2.79
CA PRO A 52 1.97 8.66 -3.83
C PRO A 52 2.17 7.49 -4.79
N THR A 53 3.38 6.96 -4.89
CA THR A 53 3.74 5.80 -5.71
C THR A 53 4.03 4.60 -4.83
N SER A 54 3.77 3.43 -5.35
CA SER A 54 4.06 2.16 -4.69
C SER A 54 5.15 1.40 -5.45
N GLY A 55 5.95 0.63 -4.73
CA GLY A 55 7.08 -0.09 -5.29
C GLY A 55 7.16 -1.54 -4.85
N LEU A 56 8.36 -1.99 -4.48
CA LEU A 56 8.67 -3.39 -4.17
C LEU A 56 7.78 -3.96 -3.06
N ALA A 57 7.47 -3.19 -2.03
CA ALA A 57 6.60 -3.62 -0.94
C ALA A 57 5.21 -4.02 -1.45
N ALA A 58 4.59 -3.17 -2.27
CA ALA A 58 3.30 -3.44 -2.89
C ALA A 58 3.38 -4.63 -3.86
N ASP A 59 4.41 -4.66 -4.71
CA ASP A 59 4.62 -5.75 -5.67
C ASP A 59 4.70 -7.12 -4.97
N LEU A 60 5.44 -7.23 -3.87
CA LEU A 60 5.55 -8.46 -3.10
C LEU A 60 4.23 -8.87 -2.44
N LEU A 61 3.51 -7.94 -1.81
CA LEU A 61 2.23 -8.23 -1.17
C LEU A 61 1.17 -8.64 -2.20
N ILE A 62 1.15 -8.01 -3.36
CA ILE A 62 0.27 -8.38 -4.49
C ILE A 62 0.62 -9.77 -4.99
N GLY A 63 1.90 -10.05 -5.23
CA GLY A 63 2.36 -11.35 -5.69
C GLY A 63 2.09 -12.49 -4.72
N ALA A 64 2.08 -12.21 -3.43
CA ALA A 64 1.72 -13.16 -2.38
C ALA A 64 0.19 -13.35 -2.20
N GLY A 65 -0.64 -12.62 -2.95
CA GLY A 65 -2.10 -12.68 -2.85
C GLY A 65 -2.67 -12.07 -1.57
N CYS A 66 -1.93 -11.15 -0.93
CA CYS A 66 -2.37 -10.49 0.29
C CYS A 66 -3.34 -9.32 0.00
N VAL A 67 -3.32 -8.76 -1.21
CA VAL A 67 -3.96 -7.50 -1.56
C VAL A 67 -5.19 -7.74 -2.41
N ALA A 68 -6.32 -7.15 -2.00
CA ALA A 68 -7.55 -7.12 -2.79
C ALA A 68 -7.70 -5.81 -3.59
N GLN A 69 -7.14 -4.72 -3.08
CA GLN A 69 -7.24 -3.41 -3.72
C GLN A 69 -5.95 -2.61 -3.53
N ILE A 70 -5.56 -1.88 -4.57
CA ILE A 70 -4.51 -0.88 -4.48
C ILE A 70 -5.00 0.46 -5.03
N GLU A 71 -4.72 1.54 -4.31
CA GLU A 71 -4.92 2.92 -4.74
C GLU A 71 -3.56 3.62 -4.78
N SER A 72 -3.10 3.99 -5.95
CA SER A 72 -1.77 4.55 -6.16
C SER A 72 -1.71 5.33 -7.47
N ALA A 73 -0.86 6.35 -7.53
CA ALA A 73 -0.62 7.06 -8.79
C ALA A 73 0.24 6.23 -9.76
N ALA A 74 1.07 5.36 -9.22
CA ALA A 74 1.86 4.40 -10.01
C ALA A 74 2.32 3.23 -9.14
N VAL A 75 2.57 2.08 -9.78
CA VAL A 75 3.25 0.93 -9.16
C VAL A 75 4.43 0.55 -10.03
N ASN A 76 5.62 0.87 -9.57
CA ASN A 76 6.86 0.59 -10.31
C ASN A 76 8.05 0.42 -9.37
N LEU A 77 9.16 -0.07 -9.87
CA LEU A 77 10.41 -0.29 -9.14
C LEU A 77 11.45 0.81 -9.41
N GLY A 78 11.00 2.02 -9.78
CA GLY A 78 11.89 3.14 -10.07
C GLY A 78 12.80 2.85 -11.27
N GLU A 79 14.09 3.01 -11.11
CA GLU A 79 15.09 2.75 -12.15
C GLU A 79 15.15 1.29 -12.62
N TYR A 80 14.62 0.35 -11.86
CA TYR A 80 14.55 -1.06 -12.22
C TYR A 80 13.34 -1.41 -13.10
N GLY A 81 12.49 -0.40 -13.41
CA GLY A 81 11.36 -0.55 -14.33
C GLY A 81 10.05 -0.93 -13.67
N GLY A 82 9.22 -1.70 -14.38
CA GLY A 82 7.88 -2.06 -13.93
C GLY A 82 7.88 -3.07 -12.79
N ALA A 83 6.79 -3.07 -12.01
CA ALA A 83 6.55 -4.02 -10.93
C ALA A 83 5.96 -5.32 -11.52
N PRO A 84 6.73 -6.43 -11.59
CA PRO A 84 6.35 -7.59 -12.40
C PRO A 84 5.11 -8.31 -11.88
N ARG A 85 4.96 -8.44 -10.56
CA ARG A 85 3.80 -9.13 -9.95
C ARG A 85 2.53 -8.30 -10.08
N PHE A 86 2.65 -6.98 -9.91
CA PHE A 86 1.56 -6.05 -10.17
C PHE A 86 1.09 -6.14 -11.62
N HIS A 87 2.01 -6.10 -12.60
CA HIS A 87 1.65 -6.20 -14.02
C HIS A 87 0.95 -7.52 -14.36
N VAL A 88 1.34 -8.62 -13.72
CA VAL A 88 0.66 -9.91 -13.91
C VAL A 88 -0.74 -9.90 -13.29
N ALA A 89 -0.93 -9.22 -12.16
CA ALA A 89 -2.20 -9.19 -11.42
C ALA A 89 -3.17 -8.12 -11.94
N ALA A 90 -2.66 -6.99 -12.44
CA ALA A 90 -3.47 -5.91 -12.95
C ALA A 90 -4.33 -6.37 -14.14
N GLY A 91 -5.61 -5.99 -14.12
CA GLY A 91 -6.57 -6.40 -15.14
C GLY A 91 -7.11 -7.83 -14.99
N LYS A 92 -6.66 -8.58 -13.98
CA LYS A 92 -7.21 -9.89 -13.67
C LYS A 92 -8.21 -9.81 -12.49
N PRO A 93 -9.16 -10.75 -12.40
CA PRO A 93 -10.01 -10.87 -11.22
C PRO A 93 -9.16 -11.10 -9.96
N GLY A 94 -9.51 -10.41 -8.88
CA GLY A 94 -8.86 -10.57 -7.58
C GLY A 94 -8.01 -9.39 -7.13
N LEU A 95 -7.65 -8.46 -8.02
CA LEU A 95 -7.00 -7.19 -7.66
C LEU A 95 -7.78 -6.01 -8.26
N ALA A 96 -8.39 -5.19 -7.41
CA ALA A 96 -8.97 -3.92 -7.81
C ALA A 96 -7.87 -2.85 -7.85
N VAL A 97 -7.68 -2.22 -9.00
CA VAL A 97 -6.74 -1.09 -9.16
C VAL A 97 -7.54 0.20 -9.23
N ARG A 98 -7.34 1.09 -8.25
CA ARG A 98 -7.88 2.44 -8.26
C ARG A 98 -6.76 3.40 -8.66
N GLU A 99 -6.82 3.81 -9.91
CA GLU A 99 -5.90 4.82 -10.42
C GLU A 99 -6.23 6.18 -9.82
N THR A 100 -5.20 6.91 -9.46
CA THR A 100 -5.30 8.24 -8.88
C THR A 100 -4.09 9.07 -9.33
N THR A 101 -3.99 10.31 -8.84
CA THR A 101 -2.84 11.18 -9.11
C THR A 101 -2.11 11.50 -7.81
N CYS A 102 -0.82 11.84 -7.90
CA CYS A 102 -0.04 12.23 -6.72
C CYS A 102 -0.73 13.35 -5.92
N PRO A 103 -1.20 14.47 -6.54
CA PRO A 103 -1.91 15.50 -5.80
C PRO A 103 -3.19 15.01 -5.13
N ALA A 104 -3.93 14.10 -5.75
CA ALA A 104 -5.16 13.56 -5.18
C ALA A 104 -4.90 12.72 -3.92
N ILE A 105 -3.88 11.87 -3.93
CA ILE A 105 -3.48 11.10 -2.73
C ILE A 105 -3.05 12.04 -1.61
N HIS A 106 -2.22 13.04 -1.90
CA HIS A 106 -1.78 14.00 -0.88
C HIS A 106 -2.98 14.76 -0.29
N ALA A 107 -3.92 15.21 -1.11
CA ALA A 107 -5.12 15.88 -0.62
C ALA A 107 -6.00 14.95 0.23
N ALA A 108 -6.14 13.69 -0.16
CA ALA A 108 -6.88 12.71 0.63
C ALA A 108 -6.22 12.46 2.00
N LEU A 109 -4.90 12.32 2.07
CA LEU A 109 -4.16 12.18 3.31
C LEU A 109 -4.29 13.43 4.20
N GLN A 110 -4.22 14.63 3.62
CA GLN A 110 -4.43 15.88 4.36
C GLN A 110 -5.88 16.02 4.87
N ALA A 111 -6.86 15.59 4.09
CA ALA A 111 -8.25 15.57 4.53
C ALA A 111 -8.42 14.64 5.74
N ALA A 112 -7.84 13.44 5.69
CA ALA A 112 -7.87 12.48 6.78
C ALA A 112 -7.19 13.03 8.04
N GLU A 113 -6.03 13.65 7.91
CA GLU A 113 -5.31 14.30 9.02
C GLU A 113 -6.16 15.37 9.72
N LYS A 114 -6.89 16.16 8.94
CA LYS A 114 -7.74 17.25 9.45
C LYS A 114 -9.13 16.80 9.88
N GLY A 115 -9.48 15.53 9.68
CA GLY A 115 -10.80 15.01 9.99
C GLY A 115 -11.92 15.59 9.12
N ILE A 116 -11.59 16.04 7.89
CA ILE A 116 -12.56 16.57 6.93
C ILE A 116 -12.83 15.54 5.83
N PRO A 117 -14.05 15.52 5.25
CA PRO A 117 -14.44 14.45 4.32
C PRO A 117 -13.73 14.50 2.97
N PHE A 118 -13.26 15.66 2.53
CA PHE A 118 -12.55 15.85 1.26
C PHE A 118 -11.83 17.20 1.21
N ILE A 119 -10.88 17.30 0.29
CA ILE A 119 -10.27 18.57 -0.13
C ILE A 119 -10.52 18.71 -1.64
N PRO A 120 -11.18 19.79 -2.10
CA PRO A 120 -11.40 19.99 -3.53
C PRO A 120 -10.08 20.25 -4.25
N LEU A 121 -9.90 19.60 -5.39
CA LEU A 121 -8.76 19.79 -6.27
C LEU A 121 -9.23 20.38 -7.61
N ARG A 122 -8.40 21.21 -8.20
CA ARG A 122 -8.66 21.82 -9.51
C ARG A 122 -7.44 21.63 -10.40
N GLY A 123 -7.67 21.31 -11.67
CA GLY A 123 -6.61 21.25 -12.67
C GLY A 123 -5.75 19.99 -12.59
N LEU A 124 -6.36 18.86 -12.25
CA LEU A 124 -5.69 17.55 -12.33
C LEU A 124 -5.66 17.08 -13.78
#